data_af808ee8219219b6b1f56cb59c95e7a3
#
_entry.id   af808ee8219219b6b1f56cb59c95e7a3
#
_cell.length_a   1.000
_cell.length_b   1.000
_cell.length_c   1.000
_cell.angle_alpha   90.00
_cell.angle_beta   90.00
_cell.angle_gamma   90.00
#
_symmetry.space_group_name_H-M   'P 1'
#
loop_
_entity.id
_entity.type
_entity.pdbx_description
1 polymer ?
#
loop_
_entity_poly.entity_id
_entity_poly.type
_entity_poly.pdbx_seq_one_letter_code
_entity_poly.pdbx_strand_id
1 'polypeptide(L)'
;MSIQIIKQGIMDTLQDKGRYGFQHIGIPPCGYLDYLSAQLANVIVGNPKEAPIFELHFPASSFIFNEAHTICISGANFVPVLNDKSIALNTPIQVCKNDTLHFMQPLLGKTSYLSIKGNIDSSSWLNSKSDFSSQLKTNDQFNIIAWDGDNKINSDKTEEQASHQCNINEIQKHIFNSNEIRFIPGPQWNDLTNESISTILKQPFNTSLNSNRMGYTLKGPSLQLIEQKGYLSSAVT
;
A
#
# COMPACT_ATOMS: atom_id res chain seq x y z
N MET A 1 -3.28 -16.72 16.96
CA MET A 1 -2.07 -15.85 16.90
C MET A 1 -2.55 -14.43 16.76
N SER A 2 -2.01 -13.44 17.50
CA SER A 2 -2.56 -12.08 17.42
C SER A 2 -1.50 -11.00 17.47
N ILE A 3 -1.85 -9.85 16.88
CA ILE A 3 -1.11 -8.60 16.91
C ILE A 3 -2.04 -7.50 17.45
N GLN A 4 -1.52 -6.54 18.18
CA GLN A 4 -2.29 -5.44 18.74
C GLN A 4 -1.67 -4.09 18.35
N ILE A 5 -2.53 -3.11 18.11
CA ILE A 5 -2.16 -1.71 17.89
C ILE A 5 -1.96 -1.05 19.26
N ILE A 6 -0.74 -0.63 19.60
CA ILE A 6 -0.46 0.06 20.86
C ILE A 6 -0.54 1.59 20.73
N LYS A 7 -0.41 2.10 19.50
CA LYS A 7 -0.59 3.50 19.16
C LYS A 7 -1.14 3.60 17.76
N GLN A 8 -2.25 4.30 17.57
CA GLN A 8 -2.82 4.51 16.23
C GLN A 8 -2.02 5.50 15.41
N GLY A 9 -1.94 5.25 14.11
CA GLY A 9 -1.43 6.17 13.11
C GLY A 9 -2.47 7.18 12.64
N ILE A 10 -2.11 7.98 11.63
CA ILE A 10 -2.99 9.07 11.15
C ILE A 10 -4.09 8.56 10.21
N MET A 11 -3.80 7.58 9.35
CA MET A 11 -4.75 7.07 8.33
C MET A 11 -4.50 5.60 7.98
N ASP A 12 -3.99 4.82 8.92
CA ASP A 12 -3.65 3.44 8.68
C ASP A 12 -4.89 2.57 8.58
N THR A 13 -4.89 1.64 7.64
CA THR A 13 -6.03 0.79 7.32
C THR A 13 -5.58 -0.62 6.98
N LEU A 14 -6.52 -1.58 7.04
CA LEU A 14 -6.34 -2.89 6.44
C LEU A 14 -6.76 -2.82 4.97
N GLN A 15 -5.92 -3.30 4.06
CA GLN A 15 -6.20 -3.33 2.63
C GLN A 15 -5.87 -4.70 2.05
N ASP A 16 -6.57 -5.07 0.98
CA ASP A 16 -6.28 -6.21 0.12
C ASP A 16 -6.31 -5.76 -1.35
N LYS A 17 -6.54 -6.66 -2.29
CA LYS A 17 -6.67 -6.30 -3.72
C LYS A 17 -7.81 -5.34 -4.02
N GLY A 18 -8.76 -5.17 -3.10
CA GLY A 18 -9.98 -4.39 -3.32
C GLY A 18 -11.13 -5.18 -3.94
N ARG A 19 -12.28 -4.50 -4.11
CA ARG A 19 -13.54 -5.04 -4.67
C ARG A 19 -13.85 -4.39 -6.02
N TYR A 20 -13.78 -5.17 -7.07
CA TYR A 20 -14.05 -4.71 -8.43
C TYR A 20 -15.43 -5.18 -8.93
N GLY A 21 -15.98 -4.46 -9.92
CA GLY A 21 -17.25 -4.82 -10.55
C GLY A 21 -18.47 -4.12 -9.94
N PHE A 22 -18.31 -3.29 -8.92
CA PHE A 22 -19.41 -2.64 -8.20
C PHE A 22 -19.44 -1.11 -8.37
N GLN A 23 -18.56 -0.53 -9.18
CA GLN A 23 -18.47 0.92 -9.41
C GLN A 23 -19.75 1.49 -10.03
N HIS A 24 -20.46 0.71 -10.86
CA HIS A 24 -21.70 1.10 -11.49
C HIS A 24 -22.86 1.36 -10.51
N ILE A 25 -22.76 0.87 -9.28
CA ILE A 25 -23.69 1.14 -8.18
C ILE A 25 -23.08 2.06 -7.10
N GLY A 26 -21.98 2.75 -7.41
CA GLY A 26 -21.36 3.74 -6.55
C GLY A 26 -20.44 3.17 -5.46
N ILE A 27 -20.08 1.89 -5.52
CA ILE A 27 -19.17 1.26 -4.55
C ILE A 27 -17.74 1.37 -5.04
N PRO A 28 -16.85 2.06 -4.31
CA PRO A 28 -15.44 2.21 -4.71
C PRO A 28 -14.67 0.88 -4.55
N PRO A 29 -13.69 0.62 -5.43
CA PRO A 29 -12.88 -0.61 -5.37
C PRO A 29 -12.09 -0.74 -4.06
N CYS A 30 -11.58 0.36 -3.50
CA CYS A 30 -10.60 0.34 -2.42
C CYS A 30 -9.31 -0.41 -2.85
N GLY A 31 -8.68 -1.15 -1.94
CA GLY A 31 -7.46 -1.92 -2.25
C GLY A 31 -6.18 -1.13 -1.99
N TYR A 32 -5.03 -1.70 -2.29
CA TYR A 32 -3.72 -1.06 -2.09
C TYR A 32 -3.57 0.23 -2.92
N LEU A 33 -2.90 1.24 -2.37
CA LEU A 33 -2.46 2.40 -3.16
C LEU A 33 -1.23 2.09 -4.02
N ASP A 34 -0.27 1.35 -3.45
CA ASP A 34 0.90 0.85 -4.15
C ASP A 34 0.85 -0.68 -4.20
N TYR A 35 0.31 -1.19 -5.31
CA TYR A 35 0.16 -2.63 -5.56
C TYR A 35 1.48 -3.37 -5.51
N LEU A 36 2.54 -2.78 -6.07
CA LEU A 36 3.83 -3.44 -6.15
C LEU A 36 4.42 -3.67 -4.76
N SER A 37 4.46 -2.63 -3.94
CA SER A 37 5.00 -2.72 -2.58
C SER A 37 4.19 -3.64 -1.69
N ALA A 38 2.85 -3.59 -1.77
CA ALA A 38 1.97 -4.45 -1.00
C ALA A 38 2.14 -5.93 -1.37
N GLN A 39 2.09 -6.24 -2.66
CA GLN A 39 2.26 -7.62 -3.15
C GLN A 39 3.64 -8.16 -2.83
N LEU A 40 4.66 -7.31 -2.94
CA LEU A 40 6.03 -7.67 -2.61
C LEU A 40 6.17 -8.10 -1.15
N ALA A 41 5.67 -7.29 -0.21
CA ALA A 41 5.70 -7.62 1.21
C ALA A 41 5.01 -8.96 1.49
N ASN A 42 3.86 -9.21 0.85
CA ASN A 42 3.12 -10.47 0.99
C ASN A 42 3.92 -11.66 0.48
N VAL A 43 4.50 -11.57 -0.71
CA VAL A 43 5.30 -12.66 -1.30
C VAL A 43 6.54 -12.97 -0.46
N ILE A 44 7.21 -11.96 0.08
CA ILE A 44 8.41 -12.13 0.91
C ILE A 44 8.12 -12.94 2.18
N VAL A 45 6.97 -12.77 2.81
CA VAL A 45 6.59 -13.58 3.99
C VAL A 45 5.96 -14.92 3.62
N GLY A 46 5.75 -15.19 2.33
CA GLY A 46 5.13 -16.43 1.83
C GLY A 46 3.60 -16.38 1.80
N ASN A 47 2.98 -15.21 1.85
CA ASN A 47 1.54 -15.05 1.68
C ASN A 47 1.15 -15.02 0.18
N PRO A 48 -0.12 -15.31 -0.16
CA PRO A 48 -0.67 -14.96 -1.46
C PRO A 48 -0.46 -13.47 -1.73
N LYS A 49 -0.09 -13.11 -2.97
CA LYS A 49 0.21 -11.70 -3.34
C LYS A 49 -0.95 -10.73 -3.05
N GLU A 50 -2.18 -11.22 -3.07
CA GLU A 50 -3.41 -10.43 -2.85
C GLU A 50 -3.92 -10.51 -1.39
N ALA A 51 -3.13 -11.06 -0.48
CA ALA A 51 -3.47 -11.19 0.93
C ALA A 51 -3.71 -9.83 1.59
N PRO A 52 -4.58 -9.77 2.62
CA PRO A 52 -4.75 -8.57 3.43
C PRO A 52 -3.43 -8.14 4.07
N ILE A 53 -3.22 -6.82 4.12
CA ILE A 53 -1.99 -6.19 4.61
C ILE A 53 -2.31 -4.87 5.30
N PHE A 54 -1.53 -4.47 6.28
CA PHE A 54 -1.65 -3.14 6.88
C PHE A 54 -1.00 -2.12 5.95
N GLU A 55 -1.79 -1.13 5.51
CA GLU A 55 -1.34 0.04 4.76
C GLU A 55 -1.17 1.20 5.74
N LEU A 56 0.05 1.75 5.79
CA LEU A 56 0.51 2.68 6.80
C LEU A 56 0.89 4.03 6.18
N HIS A 57 0.51 5.11 6.90
CA HIS A 57 0.84 6.48 6.56
C HIS A 57 1.55 7.15 7.74
N PHE A 58 2.55 7.99 7.48
CA PHE A 58 3.28 8.62 8.58
C PHE A 58 2.53 9.84 9.14
N PRO A 59 2.42 9.98 10.48
CA PRO A 59 2.87 9.07 11.54
C PRO A 59 2.06 7.76 11.58
N ALA A 60 2.79 6.63 11.53
CA ALA A 60 2.21 5.30 11.40
C ALA A 60 1.90 4.65 12.76
N SER A 61 0.99 3.69 12.73
CA SER A 61 0.64 2.88 13.91
C SER A 61 1.85 2.14 14.46
N SER A 62 1.84 1.93 15.77
CA SER A 62 2.79 1.07 16.47
C SER A 62 2.11 -0.23 16.88
N PHE A 63 2.86 -1.33 16.80
CA PHE A 63 2.34 -2.67 16.98
C PHE A 63 3.07 -3.41 18.10
N ILE A 64 2.37 -4.30 18.81
CA ILE A 64 2.94 -5.31 19.68
C ILE A 64 2.53 -6.70 19.19
N PHE A 65 3.46 -7.62 19.15
CA PHE A 65 3.22 -8.99 18.73
C PHE A 65 2.95 -9.87 19.96
N ASN A 66 1.77 -10.46 20.05
CA ASN A 66 1.41 -11.32 21.19
C ASN A 66 1.98 -12.74 21.06
N GLU A 67 2.48 -13.08 19.89
CA GLU A 67 3.13 -14.36 19.56
C GLU A 67 4.20 -14.16 18.50
N ALA A 68 4.99 -15.21 18.23
CA ALA A 68 6.02 -15.18 17.19
C ALA A 68 5.40 -15.16 15.79
N HIS A 69 5.93 -14.30 14.91
CA HIS A 69 5.51 -14.14 13.52
C HIS A 69 6.71 -13.91 12.60
N THR A 70 6.48 -14.11 11.30
CA THR A 70 7.35 -13.55 10.25
C THR A 70 6.66 -12.34 9.67
N ILE A 71 7.35 -11.21 9.59
CA ILE A 71 6.83 -9.97 9.02
C ILE A 71 7.72 -9.48 7.88
N CYS A 72 7.18 -8.61 7.05
CA CYS A 72 7.92 -7.85 6.06
C CYS A 72 7.34 -6.44 5.94
N ILE A 73 8.20 -5.45 5.82
CA ILE A 73 7.83 -4.06 5.56
C ILE A 73 8.34 -3.67 4.16
N SER A 74 7.46 -3.09 3.35
CA SER A 74 7.77 -2.65 1.99
C SER A 74 7.16 -1.28 1.70
N GLY A 75 7.54 -0.64 0.58
CA GLY A 75 7.05 0.67 0.18
C GLY A 75 7.86 1.80 0.79
N ALA A 76 7.17 2.80 1.34
CA ALA A 76 7.82 3.97 1.93
C ALA A 76 8.74 3.60 3.11
N ASN A 77 9.88 4.29 3.17
CA ASN A 77 10.80 4.14 4.30
C ASN A 77 10.44 5.12 5.42
N PHE A 78 9.80 4.60 6.45
CA PHE A 78 9.47 5.33 7.67
C PHE A 78 10.44 5.01 8.83
N VAL A 79 11.62 4.45 8.52
CA VAL A 79 12.61 3.99 9.51
C VAL A 79 11.96 3.05 10.52
N PRO A 80 11.60 1.82 10.12
CA PRO A 80 10.99 0.86 11.03
C PRO A 80 12.00 0.41 12.08
N VAL A 81 11.54 0.31 13.33
CA VAL A 81 12.31 -0.05 14.51
C VAL A 81 11.60 -1.14 15.30
N LEU A 82 12.27 -2.25 15.49
CA LEU A 82 11.82 -3.38 16.30
C LEU A 82 12.63 -3.42 17.60
N ASN A 83 11.97 -3.23 18.76
CA ASN A 83 12.65 -3.19 20.07
C ASN A 83 13.89 -2.30 20.05
N ASP A 84 13.75 -1.05 19.63
CA ASP A 84 14.81 -0.04 19.53
C ASP A 84 15.94 -0.32 18.53
N LYS A 85 15.79 -1.35 17.68
CA LYS A 85 16.73 -1.68 16.60
C LYS A 85 16.09 -1.41 15.24
N SER A 86 16.76 -0.62 14.40
CA SER A 86 16.33 -0.41 13.03
C SER A 86 16.34 -1.74 12.26
N ILE A 87 15.30 -1.98 11.47
CA ILE A 87 15.14 -3.16 10.64
C ILE A 87 15.09 -2.81 9.16
N ALA A 88 15.50 -3.76 8.31
CA ALA A 88 15.53 -3.55 6.87
C ALA A 88 14.16 -3.68 6.24
N LEU A 89 13.92 -2.89 5.17
CA LEU A 89 12.77 -3.06 4.28
C LEU A 89 12.99 -4.28 3.35
N ASN A 90 11.90 -4.81 2.84
CA ASN A 90 11.88 -5.89 1.84
C ASN A 90 12.65 -7.15 2.26
N THR A 91 12.64 -7.43 3.55
CA THR A 91 13.34 -8.57 4.14
C THR A 91 12.39 -9.28 5.09
N PRO A 92 12.34 -10.62 5.11
CA PRO A 92 11.56 -11.35 6.10
C PRO A 92 12.24 -11.22 7.46
N ILE A 93 11.48 -10.80 8.47
CA ILE A 93 11.96 -10.56 9.82
C ILE A 93 11.18 -11.43 10.78
N GLN A 94 11.90 -12.18 11.63
CA GLN A 94 11.28 -12.93 12.70
C GLN A 94 11.04 -12.00 13.90
N VAL A 95 9.81 -11.97 14.37
CA VAL A 95 9.41 -11.28 15.60
C VAL A 95 8.97 -12.29 16.65
N CYS A 96 9.23 -11.99 17.89
CA CYS A 96 8.87 -12.79 19.04
C CYS A 96 7.68 -12.20 19.80
N LYS A 97 7.15 -12.97 20.73
CA LYS A 97 6.14 -12.45 21.66
C LYS A 97 6.67 -11.25 22.44
N ASN A 98 5.83 -10.22 22.55
CA ASN A 98 6.08 -8.92 23.19
C ASN A 98 7.06 -8.01 22.44
N ASP A 99 7.52 -8.38 21.26
CA ASP A 99 8.25 -7.44 20.41
C ASP A 99 7.34 -6.26 20.01
N THR A 100 7.94 -5.08 19.92
CA THR A 100 7.23 -3.86 19.51
C THR A 100 7.83 -3.27 18.25
N LEU A 101 6.96 -2.93 17.31
CA LEU A 101 7.32 -2.30 16.04
C LEU A 101 6.86 -0.83 16.04
N HIS A 102 7.77 0.07 15.75
CA HIS A 102 7.55 1.50 15.64
C HIS A 102 8.12 2.06 14.34
N PHE A 103 7.69 3.27 13.96
CA PHE A 103 8.17 4.00 12.79
C PHE A 103 8.61 5.39 13.22
N MET A 104 9.88 5.75 12.94
CA MET A 104 10.52 6.92 13.56
C MET A 104 10.32 8.21 12.76
N GLN A 105 10.50 8.15 11.43
CA GLN A 105 10.45 9.33 10.56
C GLN A 105 10.27 8.95 9.09
N PRO A 106 9.62 9.79 8.28
CA PRO A 106 9.48 9.54 6.85
C PRO A 106 10.77 9.99 6.13
N LEU A 107 11.53 9.02 5.59
CA LEU A 107 12.70 9.31 4.77
C LEU A 107 12.40 9.33 3.28
N LEU A 108 11.56 8.40 2.81
CA LEU A 108 11.28 8.24 1.38
C LEU A 108 9.89 7.62 1.21
N GLY A 109 9.14 8.14 0.24
CA GLY A 109 7.82 7.62 -0.11
C GLY A 109 6.72 8.10 0.85
N LYS A 110 5.48 7.65 0.61
CA LYS A 110 4.29 8.17 1.30
C LYS A 110 3.45 7.08 1.96
N THR A 111 3.53 5.85 1.46
CA THR A 111 2.73 4.73 1.94
C THR A 111 3.63 3.52 2.17
N SER A 112 3.60 2.97 3.36
CA SER A 112 4.33 1.77 3.75
C SER A 112 3.36 0.61 4.00
N TYR A 113 3.83 -0.61 3.83
CA TYR A 113 3.02 -1.82 3.99
C TYR A 113 3.69 -2.76 4.99
N LEU A 114 2.92 -3.23 5.97
CA LEU A 114 3.33 -4.26 6.91
C LEU A 114 2.57 -5.55 6.60
N SER A 115 3.26 -6.54 6.07
CA SER A 115 2.75 -7.89 5.90
C SER A 115 3.16 -8.78 7.08
N ILE A 116 2.26 -9.68 7.46
CA ILE A 116 2.47 -10.70 8.50
C ILE A 116 2.16 -12.05 7.88
N LYS A 117 3.03 -13.03 8.05
CA LYS A 117 2.79 -14.39 7.55
C LYS A 117 1.49 -14.95 8.11
N GLY A 118 0.54 -15.27 7.23
CA GLY A 118 -0.81 -15.74 7.55
C GLY A 118 -1.91 -14.79 7.05
N ASN A 119 -3.15 -15.20 7.22
CA ASN A 119 -4.33 -14.42 6.87
C ASN A 119 -4.79 -13.58 8.07
N ILE A 120 -4.88 -12.29 7.91
CA ILE A 120 -5.43 -11.38 8.92
C ILE A 120 -6.94 -11.62 9.01
N ASP A 121 -7.41 -12.08 10.18
CA ASP A 121 -8.83 -12.32 10.44
C ASP A 121 -9.54 -10.99 10.63
N SER A 122 -10.40 -10.66 9.69
CA SER A 122 -11.22 -9.45 9.71
C SER A 122 -12.48 -9.65 8.87
N SER A 123 -13.48 -8.82 9.10
CA SER A 123 -14.70 -8.83 8.31
C SER A 123 -14.40 -8.58 6.82
N SER A 124 -15.16 -9.24 5.96
CA SER A 124 -15.09 -9.02 4.52
C SER A 124 -16.44 -8.54 3.99
N TRP A 125 -16.39 -7.67 3.00
CA TRP A 125 -17.55 -7.19 2.28
C TRP A 125 -17.29 -7.23 0.78
N LEU A 126 -18.19 -7.87 0.02
CA LEU A 126 -18.05 -8.09 -1.41
C LEU A 126 -16.68 -8.75 -1.76
N ASN A 127 -16.32 -9.78 -1.03
CA ASN A 127 -15.07 -10.55 -1.17
C ASN A 127 -13.79 -9.73 -1.00
N SER A 128 -13.84 -8.62 -0.27
CA SER A 128 -12.67 -7.81 0.05
C SER A 128 -12.69 -7.42 1.53
N LYS A 129 -11.52 -7.40 2.16
CA LYS A 129 -11.28 -6.88 3.52
C LYS A 129 -10.84 -5.42 3.51
N SER A 130 -10.67 -4.82 2.32
CA SER A 130 -10.29 -3.41 2.21
C SER A 130 -11.40 -2.50 2.70
N ASP A 131 -11.05 -1.58 3.58
CA ASP A 131 -11.94 -0.53 4.03
C ASP A 131 -11.16 0.77 4.25
N PHE A 132 -11.56 1.83 3.56
CA PHE A 132 -10.97 3.16 3.72
C PHE A 132 -11.61 3.94 4.87
N SER A 133 -12.77 3.53 5.33
CA SER A 133 -13.51 4.20 6.42
C SER A 133 -13.11 3.70 7.81
N SER A 134 -12.55 2.49 7.89
CA SER A 134 -12.14 1.86 9.15
C SER A 134 -10.65 2.02 9.38
N GLN A 135 -10.27 3.16 9.96
CA GLN A 135 -8.90 3.38 10.41
C GLN A 135 -8.56 2.48 11.59
N LEU A 136 -7.31 2.03 11.64
CA LEU A 136 -6.78 1.28 12.76
C LEU A 136 -6.76 2.15 14.03
N LYS A 137 -7.23 1.60 15.14
CA LYS A 137 -7.34 2.32 16.42
C LYS A 137 -6.43 1.68 17.47
N THR A 138 -6.02 2.48 18.44
CA THR A 138 -5.32 1.96 19.62
C THR A 138 -6.19 0.90 20.32
N ASN A 139 -5.56 -0.20 20.69
CA ASN A 139 -6.13 -1.42 21.26
C ASN A 139 -6.86 -2.35 20.26
N ASP A 140 -6.94 -2.03 18.98
CA ASP A 140 -7.40 -3.01 17.99
C ASP A 140 -6.50 -4.25 18.02
N GLN A 141 -7.12 -5.41 17.98
CA GLN A 141 -6.45 -6.71 17.93
C GLN A 141 -6.86 -7.46 16.67
N PHE A 142 -5.87 -8.05 16.01
CA PHE A 142 -6.07 -8.84 14.80
C PHE A 142 -5.54 -10.26 15.03
N ASN A 143 -6.38 -11.25 14.81
CA ASN A 143 -5.95 -12.62 14.78
C ASN A 143 -5.29 -12.95 13.44
N ILE A 144 -4.21 -13.71 13.48
CA ILE A 144 -3.52 -14.20 12.29
C ILE A 144 -3.76 -15.69 12.20
N ILE A 145 -4.38 -16.13 11.11
CA ILE A 145 -4.74 -17.53 10.85
C ILE A 145 -3.80 -18.07 9.77
N ALA A 146 -3.31 -19.29 9.94
CA ALA A 146 -2.50 -19.94 8.90
C ALA A 146 -3.33 -20.10 7.61
N TRP A 147 -2.68 -20.00 6.45
CA TRP A 147 -3.34 -20.30 5.18
C TRP A 147 -3.61 -21.80 5.07
N ASP A 148 -4.76 -22.16 4.51
CA ASP A 148 -5.08 -23.57 4.21
C ASP A 148 -4.04 -24.13 3.23
N GLY A 149 -3.22 -25.08 3.69
CA GLY A 149 -2.16 -25.70 2.89
C GLY A 149 -0.73 -25.37 3.30
N ASP A 150 -0.49 -24.48 4.25
CA ASP A 150 0.87 -24.15 4.77
C ASP A 150 1.62 -25.38 5.35
N ASN A 151 0.91 -26.47 5.67
CA ASN A 151 1.51 -27.74 6.15
C ASN A 151 2.17 -28.58 5.03
N LYS A 152 2.20 -28.14 3.77
CA LYS A 152 2.74 -28.89 2.63
C LYS A 152 3.89 -28.23 1.88
N ILE A 153 4.37 -27.06 2.30
CA ILE A 153 5.53 -26.43 1.65
C ILE A 153 6.79 -26.95 2.33
N ASN A 154 7.37 -27.99 1.70
CA ASN A 154 8.65 -28.57 2.07
C ASN A 154 9.76 -27.51 2.10
N SER A 155 10.72 -27.75 2.99
CA SER A 155 11.93 -27.00 3.31
C SER A 155 12.93 -26.75 2.14
N ASP A 156 12.59 -27.05 0.89
CA ASP A 156 13.54 -27.11 -0.22
C ASP A 156 13.57 -25.84 -1.12
N LYS A 157 12.89 -24.74 -0.72
CA LYS A 157 12.80 -23.52 -1.55
C LYS A 157 13.65 -22.33 -1.07
N THR A 158 14.67 -22.55 -0.25
CA THR A 158 15.48 -21.46 0.32
C THR A 158 16.40 -20.76 -0.70
N GLU A 159 16.83 -21.44 -1.78
CA GLU A 159 17.75 -20.86 -2.77
C GLU A 159 17.05 -20.01 -3.85
N GLU A 160 15.84 -20.39 -4.28
CA GLU A 160 15.04 -19.59 -5.23
C GLU A 160 14.55 -18.28 -4.61
N GLN A 161 14.24 -18.24 -3.31
CA GLN A 161 13.82 -17.02 -2.62
C GLN A 161 14.95 -15.99 -2.51
N ALA A 162 16.20 -16.42 -2.34
CA ALA A 162 17.35 -15.52 -2.29
C ALA A 162 17.66 -14.86 -3.64
N SER A 163 17.46 -15.55 -4.76
CA SER A 163 17.67 -15.00 -6.11
C SER A 163 16.59 -13.96 -6.50
N HIS A 164 15.35 -14.14 -6.03
CA HIS A 164 14.29 -13.15 -6.24
C HIS A 164 14.51 -11.87 -5.41
N GLN A 165 15.12 -11.96 -4.24
CA GLN A 165 15.39 -10.82 -3.36
C GLN A 165 16.37 -9.80 -3.98
N CYS A 166 17.32 -10.25 -4.80
CA CYS A 166 18.27 -9.37 -5.47
C CYS A 166 17.62 -8.47 -6.53
N ASN A 167 16.69 -9.00 -7.31
CA ASN A 167 15.95 -8.25 -8.33
C ASN A 167 14.93 -7.23 -7.76
N ILE A 168 14.40 -7.50 -6.59
CA ILE A 168 13.37 -6.69 -5.93
C ILE A 168 13.92 -5.35 -5.45
N ASN A 169 15.08 -5.34 -4.82
CA ASN A 169 15.73 -4.11 -4.35
C ASN A 169 16.17 -3.22 -5.53
N GLU A 170 16.54 -3.78 -6.66
CA GLU A 170 16.87 -3.04 -7.88
C GLU A 170 15.63 -2.43 -8.52
N ILE A 171 14.52 -3.16 -8.60
CA ILE A 171 13.25 -2.66 -9.12
C ILE A 171 12.74 -1.49 -8.26
N GLN A 172 12.77 -1.62 -6.94
CA GLN A 172 12.37 -0.52 -6.06
C GLN A 172 13.29 0.70 -6.16
N LYS A 173 14.62 0.51 -6.19
CA LYS A 173 15.56 1.61 -6.42
C LYS A 173 15.26 2.34 -7.73
N HIS A 174 14.92 1.60 -8.78
CA HIS A 174 14.61 2.21 -10.08
C HIS A 174 13.30 3.01 -10.03
N ILE A 175 12.27 2.49 -9.37
CA ILE A 175 10.97 3.16 -9.23
C ILE A 175 11.06 4.42 -8.36
N PHE A 176 11.71 4.34 -7.19
CA PHE A 176 11.79 5.47 -6.26
C PHE A 176 12.84 6.52 -6.65
N ASN A 177 13.82 6.18 -7.47
CA ASN A 177 14.83 7.12 -7.95
C ASN A 177 14.52 7.68 -9.35
N SER A 178 13.44 7.26 -9.98
CA SER A 178 13.01 7.83 -11.26
C SER A 178 12.32 9.18 -11.04
N ASN A 179 12.78 10.20 -11.75
CA ASN A 179 12.08 11.49 -11.84
C ASN A 179 11.00 11.48 -12.92
N GLU A 180 10.74 10.33 -13.54
CA GLU A 180 9.73 10.18 -14.58
C GLU A 180 8.47 9.55 -14.01
N ILE A 181 7.33 10.22 -14.20
CA ILE A 181 6.01 9.68 -13.85
C ILE A 181 5.34 9.24 -15.16
N ARG A 182 5.15 7.92 -15.29
CA ARG A 182 4.37 7.36 -16.39
C ARG A 182 2.89 7.36 -16.02
N PHE A 183 2.05 7.81 -16.93
CA PHE A 183 0.60 7.82 -16.75
C PHE A 183 -0.12 7.31 -17.99
N ILE A 184 -1.37 6.93 -17.81
CA ILE A 184 -2.28 6.52 -18.89
C ILE A 184 -3.26 7.69 -19.10
N PRO A 185 -3.44 8.19 -20.33
CA PRO A 185 -4.42 9.21 -20.60
C PRO A 185 -5.84 8.75 -20.24
N GLY A 186 -6.56 9.59 -19.50
CA GLY A 186 -7.96 9.35 -19.15
C GLY A 186 -8.91 9.64 -20.32
N PRO A 187 -10.22 9.34 -20.17
CA PRO A 187 -11.21 9.48 -21.25
C PRO A 187 -11.31 10.89 -21.83
N GLN A 188 -11.04 11.93 -21.01
CA GLN A 188 -11.13 13.34 -21.42
C GLN A 188 -9.84 13.87 -22.04
N TRP A 189 -8.80 13.06 -22.18
CA TRP A 189 -7.52 13.49 -22.73
C TRP A 189 -7.63 14.10 -24.13
N ASN A 190 -8.43 13.49 -25.00
CA ASN A 190 -8.62 13.93 -26.37
C ASN A 190 -9.47 15.22 -26.50
N ASP A 191 -10.08 15.66 -25.41
CA ASP A 191 -10.85 16.91 -25.37
C ASP A 191 -9.93 18.12 -25.07
N LEU A 192 -8.67 17.89 -24.68
CA LEU A 192 -7.69 18.94 -24.41
C LEU A 192 -7.08 19.49 -25.68
N THR A 193 -6.81 20.81 -25.69
CA THR A 193 -6.01 21.41 -26.76
C THR A 193 -4.56 20.89 -26.73
N ASN A 194 -3.87 20.92 -27.86
CA ASN A 194 -2.47 20.53 -27.97
C ASN A 194 -1.56 21.35 -27.03
N GLU A 195 -1.90 22.61 -26.81
CA GLU A 195 -1.18 23.47 -25.84
C GLU A 195 -1.38 22.98 -24.42
N SER A 196 -2.58 22.60 -24.03
CA SER A 196 -2.89 22.03 -22.73
C SER A 196 -2.16 20.70 -22.50
N ILE A 197 -2.11 19.82 -23.49
CA ILE A 197 -1.33 18.58 -23.42
C ILE A 197 0.16 18.89 -23.25
N SER A 198 0.71 19.82 -24.02
CA SER A 198 2.10 20.25 -23.85
C SER A 198 2.37 20.86 -22.48
N THR A 199 1.39 21.58 -21.92
CA THR A 199 1.48 22.17 -20.58
C THR A 199 1.54 21.09 -19.50
N ILE A 200 0.69 20.07 -19.57
CA ILE A 200 0.70 18.93 -18.64
C ILE A 200 2.08 18.23 -18.65
N LEU A 201 2.67 18.06 -19.81
CA LEU A 201 3.93 17.34 -19.98
C LEU A 201 5.18 18.15 -19.57
N LYS A 202 5.12 19.47 -19.60
CA LYS A 202 6.30 20.35 -19.46
C LYS A 202 6.27 21.31 -18.27
N GLN A 203 5.08 21.59 -17.74
CA GLN A 203 4.94 22.56 -16.65
C GLN A 203 4.77 21.87 -15.30
N PRO A 204 5.23 22.47 -14.21
CA PRO A 204 5.05 21.91 -12.88
C PRO A 204 3.61 22.03 -12.40
N PHE A 205 3.13 20.95 -11.77
CA PHE A 205 1.87 20.91 -11.04
C PHE A 205 2.13 20.52 -9.59
N ASN A 206 1.42 21.14 -8.67
CA ASN A 206 1.54 20.86 -7.24
C ASN A 206 0.33 20.07 -6.75
N THR A 207 0.56 19.05 -5.94
CA THR A 207 -0.52 18.30 -5.30
C THR A 207 -1.26 19.20 -4.31
N SER A 208 -2.58 19.25 -4.42
CA SER A 208 -3.46 20.02 -3.52
C SER A 208 -3.62 19.29 -2.17
N LEU A 209 -3.92 20.06 -1.11
CA LEU A 209 -4.31 19.51 0.19
C LEU A 209 -5.63 18.74 0.14
N ASN A 210 -6.46 18.96 -0.88
CA ASN A 210 -7.70 18.20 -1.10
C ASN A 210 -7.48 16.84 -1.77
N SER A 211 -6.22 16.47 -2.03
CA SER A 211 -5.88 15.16 -2.56
C SER A 211 -6.07 14.09 -1.48
N ASN A 212 -6.66 12.98 -1.87
CA ASN A 212 -6.90 11.84 -1.00
C ASN A 212 -6.73 10.52 -1.76
N ARG A 213 -7.09 9.42 -1.10
CA ARG A 213 -7.00 8.08 -1.67
C ARG A 213 -7.83 7.89 -2.95
N MET A 214 -8.91 8.66 -3.14
CA MET A 214 -9.78 8.58 -4.31
C MET A 214 -9.23 9.30 -5.53
N GLY A 215 -8.33 10.29 -5.33
CA GLY A 215 -7.72 11.03 -6.43
C GLY A 215 -6.84 12.18 -5.94
N TYR A 216 -5.88 12.51 -6.76
CA TYR A 216 -4.98 13.64 -6.52
C TYR A 216 -5.44 14.84 -7.33
N THR A 217 -5.84 15.90 -6.63
CA THR A 217 -6.12 17.20 -7.26
C THR A 217 -4.83 17.96 -7.46
N LEU A 218 -4.51 18.28 -8.70
CA LEU A 218 -3.32 19.04 -9.05
C LEU A 218 -3.65 20.53 -9.25
N LYS A 219 -2.79 21.41 -8.73
CA LYS A 219 -2.82 22.84 -8.96
C LYS A 219 -1.67 23.24 -9.87
N GLY A 220 -1.96 23.95 -10.94
CA GLY A 220 -0.96 24.38 -11.93
C GLY A 220 -1.57 25.33 -12.95
N PRO A 221 -0.93 25.50 -14.12
CA PRO A 221 -1.47 26.30 -15.20
C PRO A 221 -2.87 25.83 -15.61
N SER A 222 -3.71 26.77 -16.04
CA SER A 222 -5.05 26.42 -16.54
C SER A 222 -4.96 25.62 -17.84
N LEU A 223 -5.82 24.63 -17.95
CA LEU A 223 -5.93 23.80 -19.15
C LEU A 223 -7.19 24.20 -19.93
N GLN A 224 -7.10 24.15 -21.24
CA GLN A 224 -8.20 24.51 -22.14
C GLN A 224 -8.69 23.29 -22.89
N LEU A 225 -10.00 23.21 -23.07
CA LEU A 225 -10.66 22.21 -23.91
C LEU A 225 -10.78 22.74 -25.35
N ILE A 226 -10.79 21.82 -26.32
CA ILE A 226 -11.05 22.13 -27.72
C ILE A 226 -12.45 22.74 -27.87
N GLU A 227 -13.42 22.18 -27.14
CA GLU A 227 -14.78 22.67 -27.07
C GLU A 227 -15.18 22.86 -25.61
N GLN A 228 -15.82 23.99 -25.29
CA GLN A 228 -16.39 24.18 -23.97
C GLN A 228 -17.62 23.30 -23.80
N LYS A 229 -17.47 22.24 -23.01
CA LYS A 229 -18.56 21.33 -22.67
C LYS A 229 -18.54 20.99 -21.16
N GLY A 230 -19.71 20.78 -20.60
CA GLY A 230 -19.83 20.23 -19.24
C GLY A 230 -19.62 18.71 -19.29
N TYR A 231 -18.95 18.20 -18.26
CA TYR A 231 -18.83 16.76 -18.06
C TYR A 231 -19.82 16.29 -17.01
N LEU A 232 -20.45 15.15 -17.26
CA LEU A 232 -21.16 14.45 -16.20
C LEU A 232 -20.15 13.92 -15.18
N SER A 233 -20.53 13.97 -13.91
CA SER A 233 -19.73 13.37 -12.85
C SER A 233 -19.58 11.87 -13.14
N SER A 234 -18.35 11.42 -13.25
CA SER A 234 -18.01 10.02 -13.50
C SER A 234 -16.93 9.57 -12.50
N ALA A 235 -16.83 8.25 -12.32
CA ALA A 235 -15.78 7.69 -11.50
C ALA A 235 -14.40 8.03 -12.10
N VAL A 236 -13.45 8.40 -11.22
CA VAL A 236 -12.04 8.51 -11.58
C VAL A 236 -11.47 7.10 -11.58
N THR A 237 -10.84 6.70 -12.67
CA THR A 237 -10.24 5.38 -12.86
C THR A 237 -8.73 5.45 -12.64
#